data_233c4a99334ea8bcd42193b82ba339b8
#
_entry.id   233c4a99334ea8bcd42193b82ba339b8
#
_cell.length_a   1.000
_cell.length_b   1.000
_cell.length_c   1.000
_cell.angle_alpha   90.00
_cell.angle_beta   90.00
_cell.angle_gamma   90.00
#
_symmetry.space_group_name_H-M   'P 1'
#
loop_
_entity.id
_entity.type
_entity.pdbx_description
1 polymer ?
#
loop_
_entity_poly.entity_id
_entity_poly.type
_entity_poly.pdbx_seq_one_letter_code
_entity_poly.pdbx_strand_id
1 'polypeptide(L)'
;MIVLIAPAKRLDYDSDLSVEDFSVAEHLKESKELIKELQKKSPEDLSSLMGLSENLSMLNFERNMNWQVPKKPSNEVRQAIFAFKGDVYVGLDSETLSKSDIKYAQKNLAILSGLYGLLKPLDLMYPYRLEMGTKMKNEKGKNLYEFWGNKITESINVLAKKNNSKGIINLASVEYFTSVKTENLDLPVYSPVFKDFKNGKYKIISFFAKKARGSMARFVIQNKIKKPEDLNKFNLDGYKYSKKDSTEYSPVFLRN
;
A
#
# COMPACT_ATOMS: atom_id res chain seq x y z
N MET A 1 -3.77 -6.95 14.49
CA MET A 1 -2.58 -6.87 13.61
C MET A 1 -2.73 -5.68 12.68
N ILE A 2 -1.68 -4.91 12.43
CA ILE A 2 -1.66 -3.90 11.35
C ILE A 2 -1.14 -4.56 10.09
N VAL A 3 -1.81 -4.35 8.97
CA VAL A 3 -1.43 -4.87 7.66
C VAL A 3 -0.91 -3.72 6.81
N LEU A 4 0.28 -3.87 6.23
CA LEU A 4 0.87 -2.89 5.31
C LEU A 4 0.87 -3.46 3.90
N ILE A 5 0.30 -2.72 2.94
CA ILE A 5 0.35 -3.05 1.52
C ILE A 5 0.97 -1.92 0.69
N ALA A 6 1.43 -2.25 -0.50
CA ALA A 6 1.88 -1.26 -1.48
C ALA A 6 0.70 -0.71 -2.30
N PRO A 7 0.80 0.50 -2.86
CA PRO A 7 -0.18 1.04 -3.80
C PRO A 7 -0.06 0.36 -5.17
N ALA A 8 -0.82 0.83 -6.13
CA ALA A 8 -0.71 0.40 -7.53
C ALA A 8 -0.47 1.57 -8.47
N LYS A 9 0.17 1.27 -9.62
CA LYS A 9 0.38 2.26 -10.70
C LYS A 9 -0.90 2.58 -11.47
N ARG A 10 -1.79 1.58 -11.61
CA ARG A 10 -3.11 1.76 -12.21
C ARG A 10 -4.07 2.26 -11.15
N LEU A 11 -4.91 3.18 -11.56
CA LEU A 11 -5.94 3.78 -10.73
C LEU A 11 -7.30 3.63 -11.43
N ASP A 12 -8.35 3.60 -10.65
CA ASP A 12 -9.73 3.59 -11.09
C ASP A 12 -10.47 4.79 -10.48
N TYR A 13 -10.95 5.65 -11.34
CA TYR A 13 -11.79 6.80 -11.00
C TYR A 13 -13.09 6.81 -11.80
N ASP A 14 -13.31 5.76 -12.62
CA ASP A 14 -14.45 5.65 -13.54
C ASP A 14 -15.57 4.78 -12.99
N SER A 15 -15.24 3.74 -12.19
CA SER A 15 -16.24 2.83 -11.63
C SER A 15 -17.10 3.51 -10.56
N ASP A 16 -18.38 3.18 -10.50
CA ASP A 16 -19.28 3.65 -9.45
C ASP A 16 -18.82 3.17 -8.05
N LEU A 17 -19.01 4.02 -7.04
CA LEU A 17 -18.71 3.69 -5.65
C LEU A 17 -19.99 3.49 -4.87
N SER A 18 -20.12 2.33 -4.24
CA SER A 18 -21.23 2.00 -3.32
C SER A 18 -20.98 2.43 -1.87
N VAL A 19 -19.77 2.94 -1.55
CA VAL A 19 -19.37 3.31 -0.18
C VAL A 19 -19.25 4.83 -0.06
N GLU A 20 -20.13 5.42 0.74
CA GLU A 20 -20.17 6.86 1.00
C GLU A 20 -19.19 7.29 2.10
N ASP A 21 -18.87 6.39 3.04
CA ASP A 21 -17.95 6.67 4.14
C ASP A 21 -16.54 7.02 3.60
N PHE A 22 -15.95 8.07 4.15
CA PHE A 22 -14.58 8.48 3.82
C PHE A 22 -13.85 9.05 5.04
N SER A 23 -12.54 9.18 4.90
CA SER A 23 -11.67 9.86 5.85
C SER A 23 -10.64 10.72 5.12
N VAL A 24 -9.91 11.53 5.87
CA VAL A 24 -8.89 12.43 5.35
C VAL A 24 -7.51 11.88 5.70
N ALA A 25 -6.59 11.88 4.75
CA ALA A 25 -5.24 11.40 4.95
C ALA A 25 -4.47 12.26 5.97
N GLU A 26 -3.62 11.62 6.76
CA GLU A 26 -2.91 12.25 7.88
C GLU A 26 -1.86 13.27 7.42
N HIS A 27 -1.11 12.96 6.34
CA HIS A 27 0.07 13.71 5.92
C HIS A 27 -0.20 14.67 4.74
N LEU A 28 -1.36 15.33 4.70
CA LEU A 28 -1.70 16.24 3.59
C LEU A 28 -0.80 17.47 3.49
N LYS A 29 -0.17 17.89 4.60
CA LYS A 29 0.82 18.97 4.59
C LYS A 29 2.05 18.54 3.78
N GLU A 30 2.57 17.36 4.07
CA GLU A 30 3.70 16.74 3.38
C GLU A 30 3.36 16.47 1.91
N SER A 31 2.15 15.97 1.64
CA SER A 31 1.67 15.76 0.26
C SER A 31 1.68 17.06 -0.54
N LYS A 32 1.25 18.16 0.07
CA LYS A 32 1.26 19.49 -0.56
C LYS A 32 2.69 19.98 -0.85
N GLU A 33 3.65 19.69 0.05
CA GLU A 33 5.06 20.02 -0.18
C GLU A 33 5.59 19.26 -1.41
N LEU A 34 5.33 17.92 -1.50
CA LEU A 34 5.75 17.10 -2.63
C LEU A 34 5.07 17.51 -3.95
N ILE A 35 3.79 17.85 -3.91
CA ILE A 35 3.06 18.33 -5.09
C ILE A 35 3.67 19.65 -5.60
N LYS A 36 4.04 20.57 -4.73
CA LYS A 36 4.73 21.81 -5.15
C LYS A 36 6.05 21.51 -5.89
N GLU A 37 6.79 20.48 -5.46
CA GLU A 37 8.00 20.07 -6.18
C GLU A 37 7.70 19.42 -7.53
N LEU A 38 6.62 18.66 -7.63
CA LEU A 38 6.16 18.07 -8.90
C LEU A 38 5.60 19.11 -9.86
N GLN A 39 4.91 20.15 -9.37
CA GLN A 39 4.38 21.26 -10.17
C GLN A 39 5.47 22.14 -10.82
N LYS A 40 6.71 22.11 -10.32
CA LYS A 40 7.86 22.80 -10.92
C LYS A 40 8.44 22.06 -12.15
N LYS A 41 7.97 20.85 -12.44
CA LYS A 41 8.54 19.93 -13.44
C LYS A 41 7.70 19.94 -14.71
N SER A 42 8.39 20.02 -15.87
CA SER A 42 7.75 19.81 -17.17
C SER A 42 7.36 18.34 -17.38
N PRO A 43 6.54 18.01 -18.38
CA PRO A 43 6.28 16.61 -18.75
C PRO A 43 7.57 15.82 -19.05
N GLU A 44 8.57 16.42 -19.69
CA GLU A 44 9.87 15.81 -20.00
C GLU A 44 10.67 15.52 -18.73
N ASP A 45 10.64 16.45 -17.75
CA ASP A 45 11.24 16.22 -16.43
C ASP A 45 10.58 15.05 -15.69
N LEU A 46 9.24 14.97 -15.75
CA LEU A 46 8.51 13.85 -15.14
C LEU A 46 8.80 12.52 -15.84
N SER A 47 8.92 12.55 -17.18
CA SER A 47 9.35 11.39 -17.97
C SER A 47 10.71 10.87 -17.49
N SER A 48 11.69 11.77 -17.40
CA SER A 48 13.06 11.45 -16.95
C SER A 48 13.10 10.98 -15.49
N LEU A 49 12.34 11.64 -14.61
CA LEU A 49 12.32 11.33 -13.17
C LEU A 49 11.73 9.97 -12.85
N MET A 50 10.67 9.56 -13.55
CA MET A 50 9.87 8.37 -13.23
C MET A 50 9.88 7.30 -14.33
N GLY A 51 10.61 7.49 -15.42
CA GLY A 51 10.67 6.55 -16.55
C GLY A 51 9.31 6.41 -17.24
N LEU A 52 8.60 7.52 -17.51
CA LEU A 52 7.27 7.52 -18.10
C LEU A 52 7.33 7.70 -19.62
N SER A 53 6.33 7.12 -20.32
CA SER A 53 6.07 7.51 -21.70
C SER A 53 5.54 8.93 -21.79
N GLU A 54 5.60 9.56 -22.96
CA GLU A 54 5.13 10.91 -23.20
C GLU A 54 3.66 11.11 -22.74
N ASN A 55 2.76 10.23 -23.13
CA ASN A 55 1.35 10.28 -22.73
C ASN A 55 1.17 10.18 -21.22
N LEU A 56 1.95 9.33 -20.54
CA LEU A 56 1.88 9.21 -19.08
C LEU A 56 2.50 10.41 -18.36
N SER A 57 3.53 11.02 -18.91
CA SER A 57 4.13 12.22 -18.33
C SER A 57 3.18 13.42 -18.45
N MET A 58 2.55 13.60 -19.61
CA MET A 58 1.53 14.65 -19.80
C MET A 58 0.35 14.46 -18.84
N LEU A 59 -0.21 13.25 -18.79
CA LEU A 59 -1.30 12.92 -17.85
C LEU A 59 -0.93 13.22 -16.38
N ASN A 60 0.29 12.89 -15.96
CA ASN A 60 0.71 13.13 -14.57
C ASN A 60 1.10 14.60 -14.32
N PHE A 61 1.55 15.31 -15.33
CA PHE A 61 1.70 16.77 -15.26
C PHE A 61 0.34 17.43 -14.97
N GLU A 62 -0.70 17.11 -15.74
CA GLU A 62 -2.06 17.63 -15.52
C GLU A 62 -2.60 17.28 -14.14
N ARG A 63 -2.42 16.01 -13.69
CA ARG A 63 -2.79 15.57 -12.35
C ARG A 63 -2.11 16.37 -11.25
N ASN A 64 -0.81 16.66 -11.41
CA ASN A 64 -0.06 17.47 -10.44
C ASN A 64 -0.56 18.90 -10.40
N MET A 65 -0.86 19.50 -11.56
CA MET A 65 -1.38 20.87 -11.66
C MET A 65 -2.78 21.00 -11.03
N ASN A 66 -3.63 19.99 -11.21
CA ASN A 66 -5.01 19.98 -10.71
C ASN A 66 -5.13 19.50 -9.26
N TRP A 67 -4.05 18.99 -8.65
CA TRP A 67 -4.10 18.44 -7.31
C TRP A 67 -4.48 19.49 -6.26
N GLN A 68 -5.43 19.12 -5.40
CA GLN A 68 -5.88 19.89 -4.26
C GLN A 68 -5.94 19.02 -3.01
N VAL A 69 -6.13 19.65 -1.86
CA VAL A 69 -6.39 18.90 -0.60
C VAL A 69 -7.77 18.24 -0.71
N PRO A 70 -7.84 16.88 -0.67
CA PRO A 70 -9.11 16.17 -0.79
C PRO A 70 -10.05 16.51 0.38
N LYS A 71 -11.31 16.85 0.09
CA LYS A 71 -12.30 17.24 1.12
C LYS A 71 -13.53 16.34 1.13
N LYS A 72 -13.97 15.89 -0.03
CA LYS A 72 -15.14 15.02 -0.24
C LYS A 72 -14.92 14.16 -1.49
N PRO A 73 -15.61 13.02 -1.61
CA PRO A 73 -15.58 12.23 -2.83
C PRO A 73 -16.10 13.01 -4.05
N SER A 74 -15.52 12.74 -5.21
CA SER A 74 -15.94 13.27 -6.52
C SER A 74 -15.40 12.35 -7.62
N ASN A 75 -15.64 12.68 -8.88
CA ASN A 75 -15.07 11.96 -10.03
C ASN A 75 -13.53 12.01 -10.06
N GLU A 76 -12.92 12.97 -9.35
CA GLU A 76 -11.46 13.11 -9.27
C GLU A 76 -10.89 12.75 -7.88
N VAL A 77 -11.75 12.45 -6.91
CA VAL A 77 -11.35 12.18 -5.52
C VAL A 77 -12.04 10.92 -5.02
N ARG A 78 -11.27 9.92 -4.68
CA ARG A 78 -11.76 8.59 -4.31
C ARG A 78 -11.05 8.05 -3.07
N GLN A 79 -11.70 7.14 -2.34
CA GLN A 79 -11.09 6.40 -1.24
C GLN A 79 -9.98 5.50 -1.76
N ALA A 80 -8.83 5.47 -1.07
CA ALA A 80 -7.61 4.82 -1.53
C ALA A 80 -7.80 3.32 -1.86
N ILE A 81 -8.55 2.58 -1.05
CA ILE A 81 -8.78 1.14 -1.26
C ILE A 81 -9.52 0.83 -2.56
N PHE A 82 -10.34 1.76 -3.06
CA PHE A 82 -11.10 1.64 -4.30
C PHE A 82 -10.42 2.33 -5.48
N ALA A 83 -9.52 3.28 -5.21
CA ALA A 83 -8.79 3.99 -6.24
C ALA A 83 -7.65 3.15 -6.85
N PHE A 84 -6.93 2.38 -6.04
CA PHE A 84 -5.83 1.57 -6.55
C PHE A 84 -6.31 0.30 -7.26
N LYS A 85 -5.78 0.02 -8.45
CA LYS A 85 -6.03 -1.19 -9.25
C LYS A 85 -4.70 -1.84 -9.67
N GLY A 86 -4.55 -3.12 -9.38
CA GLY A 86 -3.36 -3.89 -9.70
C GLY A 86 -3.39 -5.24 -8.99
N ASP A 87 -2.34 -6.04 -9.17
CA ASP A 87 -2.35 -7.44 -8.72
C ASP A 87 -2.65 -7.61 -7.23
N VAL A 88 -2.14 -6.72 -6.36
CA VAL A 88 -2.46 -6.73 -4.93
C VAL A 88 -3.95 -6.47 -4.72
N TYR A 89 -4.52 -5.51 -5.43
CA TYR A 89 -5.94 -5.12 -5.30
C TYR A 89 -6.88 -6.14 -5.95
N VAL A 90 -6.43 -6.87 -6.96
CA VAL A 90 -7.15 -8.06 -7.47
C VAL A 90 -7.26 -9.14 -6.39
N GLY A 91 -6.19 -9.39 -5.63
CA GLY A 91 -6.24 -10.35 -4.51
C GLY A 91 -7.03 -9.83 -3.30
N LEU A 92 -6.98 -8.54 -3.02
CA LEU A 92 -7.74 -7.90 -1.93
C LEU A 92 -9.24 -7.87 -2.25
N ASP A 93 -9.60 -7.61 -3.51
CA ASP A 93 -10.98 -7.58 -4.02
C ASP A 93 -11.91 -6.77 -3.09
N SER A 94 -11.56 -5.49 -2.92
CA SER A 94 -12.17 -4.60 -1.93
C SER A 94 -13.67 -4.34 -2.18
N GLU A 95 -14.11 -4.43 -3.42
CA GLU A 95 -15.49 -4.18 -3.83
C GLU A 95 -16.46 -5.24 -3.28
N THR A 96 -15.96 -6.45 -3.01
CA THR A 96 -16.77 -7.55 -2.45
C THR A 96 -16.65 -7.69 -0.93
N LEU A 97 -15.92 -6.79 -0.26
CA LEU A 97 -15.83 -6.74 1.20
C LEU A 97 -17.15 -6.21 1.81
N SER A 98 -17.60 -6.84 2.88
CA SER A 98 -18.75 -6.35 3.63
C SER A 98 -18.47 -4.98 4.30
N LYS A 99 -19.53 -4.25 4.67
CA LYS A 99 -19.38 -3.01 5.45
C LYS A 99 -18.60 -3.22 6.74
N SER A 100 -18.77 -4.38 7.40
CA SER A 100 -18.02 -4.72 8.61
C SER A 100 -16.54 -4.97 8.32
N ASP A 101 -16.20 -5.54 7.15
CA ASP A 101 -14.82 -5.77 6.71
C ASP A 101 -14.13 -4.45 6.35
N ILE A 102 -14.81 -3.55 5.68
CA ILE A 102 -14.32 -2.20 5.40
C ILE A 102 -14.05 -1.44 6.71
N LYS A 103 -14.95 -1.51 7.70
CA LYS A 103 -14.71 -0.93 9.04
C LYS A 103 -13.51 -1.54 9.76
N TYR A 104 -13.30 -2.84 9.62
CA TYR A 104 -12.11 -3.50 10.16
C TYR A 104 -10.86 -3.08 9.40
N ALA A 105 -10.90 -3.08 8.07
CA ALA A 105 -9.81 -2.63 7.22
C ALA A 105 -9.38 -1.19 7.55
N GLN A 106 -10.33 -0.27 7.71
CA GLN A 106 -10.06 1.14 8.06
C GLN A 106 -9.24 1.31 9.34
N LYS A 107 -9.32 0.34 10.26
CA LYS A 107 -8.57 0.34 11.52
C LYS A 107 -7.25 -0.42 11.45
N ASN A 108 -7.12 -1.40 10.54
CA ASN A 108 -6.06 -2.39 10.60
C ASN A 108 -5.25 -2.53 9.30
N LEU A 109 -5.68 -1.93 8.19
CA LEU A 109 -4.96 -1.90 6.93
C LEU A 109 -4.42 -0.50 6.68
N ALA A 110 -3.16 -0.42 6.22
CA ALA A 110 -2.56 0.82 5.76
C ALA A 110 -1.85 0.59 4.42
N ILE A 111 -1.94 1.58 3.54
CA ILE A 111 -1.36 1.59 2.20
C ILE A 111 -0.18 2.57 2.23
N LEU A 112 1.02 2.07 2.00
CA LEU A 112 2.21 2.92 1.86
C LEU A 112 2.12 3.72 0.57
N SER A 113 2.49 4.99 0.58
CA SER A 113 2.33 5.89 -0.56
C SER A 113 3.51 6.86 -0.69
N GLY A 114 4.05 7.00 -1.90
CA GLY A 114 5.11 7.98 -2.15
C GLY A 114 4.65 9.41 -1.93
N LEU A 115 3.40 9.74 -2.30
CA LEU A 115 2.83 11.09 -2.17
C LEU A 115 2.19 11.34 -0.81
N TYR A 116 1.43 10.37 -0.28
CA TYR A 116 0.64 10.54 0.95
C TYR A 116 1.28 9.91 2.20
N GLY A 117 2.46 9.27 2.07
CA GLY A 117 3.14 8.56 3.14
C GLY A 117 2.39 7.30 3.57
N LEU A 118 1.35 7.45 4.37
CA LEU A 118 0.47 6.38 4.84
C LEU A 118 -0.99 6.75 4.58
N LEU A 119 -1.72 5.88 3.89
CA LEU A 119 -3.15 6.01 3.66
C LEU A 119 -3.90 4.89 4.38
N LYS A 120 -4.98 5.22 5.04
CA LYS A 120 -5.99 4.24 5.47
C LYS A 120 -6.95 3.95 4.29
N PRO A 121 -7.66 2.82 4.30
CA PRO A 121 -8.54 2.40 3.20
C PRO A 121 -9.49 3.47 2.68
N LEU A 122 -10.16 4.19 3.58
CA LEU A 122 -11.16 5.20 3.23
C LEU A 122 -10.59 6.63 3.13
N ASP A 123 -9.27 6.81 3.24
CA ASP A 123 -8.66 8.11 3.04
C ASP A 123 -8.82 8.56 1.58
N LEU A 124 -9.29 9.78 1.42
CA LEU A 124 -9.49 10.38 0.10
C LEU A 124 -8.15 10.73 -0.55
N MET A 125 -8.05 10.45 -1.84
CA MET A 125 -6.89 10.80 -2.65
C MET A 125 -7.28 11.28 -4.04
N TYR A 126 -6.50 12.20 -4.61
CA TYR A 126 -6.46 12.50 -6.03
C TYR A 126 -5.63 11.46 -6.79
N PRO A 127 -5.88 11.25 -8.09
CA PRO A 127 -5.02 10.40 -8.91
C PRO A 127 -3.61 11.00 -8.98
N TYR A 128 -2.60 10.17 -8.79
CA TYR A 128 -1.20 10.60 -8.82
C TYR A 128 -0.29 9.47 -9.30
N ARG A 129 0.94 9.82 -9.66
CA ARG A 129 2.04 8.90 -9.89
C ARG A 129 3.29 9.43 -9.20
N LEU A 130 3.65 8.83 -8.09
CA LEU A 130 4.91 9.06 -7.40
C LEU A 130 5.27 7.81 -6.61
N GLU A 131 6.21 7.01 -7.14
CA GLU A 131 6.66 5.77 -6.51
C GLU A 131 7.63 6.08 -5.37
N MET A 132 7.63 5.27 -4.30
CA MET A 132 8.46 5.54 -3.12
C MET A 132 9.97 5.55 -3.43
N GLY A 133 10.40 4.74 -4.40
CA GLY A 133 11.79 4.69 -4.86
C GLY A 133 12.22 5.85 -5.77
N THR A 134 11.33 6.79 -6.10
CA THR A 134 11.64 7.93 -6.96
C THR A 134 12.71 8.82 -6.34
N LYS A 135 13.79 9.08 -7.09
CA LYS A 135 14.91 9.93 -6.67
C LYS A 135 14.57 11.42 -6.85
N MET A 136 13.48 11.85 -6.25
CA MET A 136 13.05 13.25 -6.30
C MET A 136 13.75 14.04 -5.19
N LYS A 137 14.67 14.92 -5.59
CA LYS A 137 15.30 15.88 -4.68
C LYS A 137 14.24 16.86 -4.16
N ASN A 138 14.28 17.17 -2.89
CA ASN A 138 13.34 18.03 -2.20
C ASN A 138 14.06 18.78 -1.05
N GLU A 139 13.36 19.63 -0.32
CA GLU A 139 13.94 20.43 0.77
C GLU A 139 14.45 19.59 1.95
N LYS A 140 13.94 18.35 2.11
CA LYS A 140 14.29 17.45 3.25
C LYS A 140 15.32 16.38 2.87
N GLY A 141 15.70 16.26 1.58
CA GLY A 141 16.67 15.26 1.17
C GLY A 141 16.71 14.96 -0.34
N LYS A 142 17.43 13.91 -0.69
CA LYS A 142 17.71 13.52 -2.09
C LYS A 142 16.64 12.63 -2.71
N ASN A 143 15.73 12.07 -1.90
CA ASN A 143 14.72 11.10 -2.31
C ASN A 143 13.54 11.11 -1.35
N LEU A 144 12.51 10.27 -1.63
CA LEU A 144 11.33 10.20 -0.77
C LEU A 144 11.57 9.48 0.55
N TYR A 145 12.53 8.57 0.64
CA TYR A 145 12.87 7.92 1.92
C TYR A 145 13.41 8.93 2.93
N GLU A 146 14.26 9.86 2.46
CA GLU A 146 14.78 10.95 3.29
C GLU A 146 13.67 11.98 3.62
N PHE A 147 12.80 12.28 2.65
CA PHE A 147 11.66 13.17 2.85
C PHE A 147 10.72 12.69 3.96
N TRP A 148 10.34 11.41 3.91
CA TRP A 148 9.44 10.83 4.88
C TRP A 148 10.11 10.56 6.23
N GLY A 149 11.41 10.27 6.24
CA GLY A 149 12.18 10.03 7.46
C GLY A 149 11.50 8.98 8.35
N ASN A 150 11.11 9.39 9.56
CA ASN A 150 10.44 8.52 10.54
C ASN A 150 8.91 8.65 10.55
N LYS A 151 8.32 9.61 9.84
CA LYS A 151 6.89 9.96 9.92
C LYS A 151 5.96 8.77 9.66
N ILE A 152 6.25 7.96 8.64
CA ILE A 152 5.45 6.78 8.30
C ILE A 152 5.50 5.76 9.45
N THR A 153 6.66 5.54 10.04
CA THR A 153 6.86 4.62 11.18
C THR A 153 6.10 5.09 12.40
N GLU A 154 6.15 6.38 12.72
CA GLU A 154 5.39 6.99 13.82
C GLU A 154 3.89 6.80 13.64
N SER A 155 3.36 7.05 12.44
CA SER A 155 1.93 6.82 12.15
C SER A 155 1.53 5.34 12.27
N ILE A 156 2.40 4.41 11.87
CA ILE A 156 2.17 2.96 12.06
C ILE A 156 2.11 2.63 13.57
N ASN A 157 3.02 3.15 14.38
CA ASN A 157 3.03 2.93 15.83
C ASN A 157 1.77 3.49 16.50
N VAL A 158 1.36 4.72 16.13
CA VAL A 158 0.12 5.34 16.61
C VAL A 158 -1.10 4.47 16.23
N LEU A 159 -1.18 4.01 14.99
CA LEU A 159 -2.26 3.15 14.51
C LEU A 159 -2.28 1.81 15.27
N ALA A 160 -1.11 1.20 15.46
CA ALA A 160 -0.95 -0.06 16.18
C ALA A 160 -1.38 0.06 17.65
N LYS A 161 -0.96 1.11 18.34
CA LYS A 161 -1.35 1.40 19.72
C LYS A 161 -2.84 1.63 19.86
N LYS A 162 -3.45 2.45 18.97
CA LYS A 162 -4.89 2.75 18.97
C LYS A 162 -5.75 1.49 18.83
N ASN A 163 -5.26 0.49 18.10
CA ASN A 163 -5.99 -0.75 17.83
C ASN A 163 -5.55 -1.95 18.70
N ASN A 164 -4.72 -1.73 19.72
CA ASN A 164 -4.15 -2.78 20.57
C ASN A 164 -3.56 -3.94 19.75
N SER A 165 -2.84 -3.60 18.69
CA SER A 165 -2.26 -4.59 17.77
C SER A 165 -1.13 -5.37 18.43
N LYS A 166 -0.92 -6.61 17.98
CA LYS A 166 0.13 -7.52 18.51
C LYS A 166 1.31 -7.69 17.55
N GLY A 167 1.25 -7.07 16.39
CA GLY A 167 2.29 -7.11 15.37
C GLY A 167 1.85 -6.45 14.07
N ILE A 168 2.80 -6.32 13.17
CA ILE A 168 2.66 -5.71 11.87
C ILE A 168 2.86 -6.81 10.82
N ILE A 169 1.95 -6.92 9.86
CA ILE A 169 2.04 -7.82 8.72
C ILE A 169 2.50 -7.03 7.52
N ASN A 170 3.73 -7.28 7.07
CA ASN A 170 4.27 -6.63 5.88
C ASN A 170 3.90 -7.41 4.62
N LEU A 171 2.98 -6.89 3.85
CA LEU A 171 2.59 -7.36 2.51
C LEU A 171 2.99 -6.35 1.41
N ALA A 172 3.73 -5.30 1.77
CA ALA A 172 4.27 -4.35 0.81
C ALA A 172 5.49 -4.91 0.05
N SER A 173 5.87 -4.26 -1.04
CA SER A 173 7.14 -4.56 -1.71
C SER A 173 8.30 -4.00 -0.91
N VAL A 174 9.51 -4.52 -1.18
CA VAL A 174 10.75 -4.02 -0.57
C VAL A 174 10.86 -2.51 -0.76
N GLU A 175 10.61 -2.00 -1.99
CA GLU A 175 10.63 -0.58 -2.30
C GLU A 175 9.79 0.26 -1.32
N TYR A 176 8.55 -0.12 -1.10
CA TYR A 176 7.66 0.63 -0.22
C TYR A 176 7.98 0.41 1.25
N PHE A 177 8.29 -0.83 1.65
CA PHE A 177 8.59 -1.13 3.05
C PHE A 177 9.91 -0.50 3.53
N THR A 178 10.85 -0.19 2.65
CA THR A 178 12.08 0.56 2.97
C THR A 178 11.80 1.97 3.54
N SER A 179 10.61 2.52 3.30
CA SER A 179 10.18 3.79 3.94
C SER A 179 9.82 3.65 5.42
N VAL A 180 9.68 2.42 5.91
CA VAL A 180 9.42 2.11 7.32
C VAL A 180 10.74 1.85 8.02
N LYS A 181 11.05 2.60 9.06
CA LYS A 181 12.23 2.45 9.89
C LYS A 181 11.96 1.36 10.93
N THR A 182 12.31 0.12 10.58
CA THR A 182 11.97 -1.07 11.39
C THR A 182 12.55 -1.03 12.80
N GLU A 183 13.70 -0.40 12.96
CA GLU A 183 14.37 -0.15 14.24
C GLU A 183 13.55 0.76 15.19
N ASN A 184 12.60 1.52 14.66
CA ASN A 184 11.74 2.45 15.39
C ASN A 184 10.29 1.96 15.51
N LEU A 185 10.00 0.71 15.12
CA LEU A 185 8.68 0.11 15.30
C LEU A 185 8.53 -0.46 16.72
N ASP A 186 7.37 -0.21 17.33
CA ASP A 186 7.05 -0.71 18.69
C ASP A 186 6.66 -2.20 18.70
N LEU A 187 6.38 -2.79 17.53
CA LEU A 187 5.86 -4.15 17.39
C LEU A 187 6.65 -4.97 16.36
N PRO A 188 6.71 -6.30 16.55
CA PRO A 188 7.38 -7.18 15.60
C PRO A 188 6.70 -7.16 14.23
N VAL A 189 7.50 -7.37 13.18
CA VAL A 189 7.07 -7.43 11.78
C VAL A 189 7.06 -8.87 11.30
N TYR A 190 5.93 -9.30 10.75
CA TYR A 190 5.75 -10.59 10.09
C TYR A 190 5.66 -10.36 8.58
N SER A 191 6.55 -10.99 7.83
CA SER A 191 6.66 -10.84 6.36
C SER A 191 6.35 -12.16 5.65
N PRO A 192 5.07 -12.45 5.33
CA PRO A 192 4.67 -13.65 4.60
C PRO A 192 5.35 -13.75 3.23
N VAL A 193 5.81 -14.95 2.88
CA VAL A 193 6.48 -15.25 1.61
C VAL A 193 5.65 -16.25 0.82
N PHE A 194 5.38 -15.93 -0.45
CA PHE A 194 4.59 -16.77 -1.36
C PHE A 194 5.48 -17.30 -2.47
N LYS A 195 5.55 -18.63 -2.61
CA LYS A 195 6.37 -19.31 -3.61
C LYS A 195 5.53 -20.28 -4.44
N ASP A 196 5.77 -20.27 -5.73
CA ASP A 196 5.12 -21.14 -6.69
C ASP A 196 6.11 -22.19 -7.21
N PHE A 197 5.64 -23.43 -7.40
CA PHE A 197 6.45 -24.48 -8.00
C PHE A 197 6.57 -24.25 -9.52
N LYS A 198 7.79 -24.06 -9.97
CA LYS A 198 8.09 -23.89 -11.41
C LYS A 198 9.48 -24.40 -11.74
N ASN A 199 9.59 -25.22 -12.78
CA ASN A 199 10.86 -25.79 -13.26
C ASN A 199 11.60 -26.55 -12.12
N GLY A 200 10.88 -27.46 -11.41
CA GLY A 200 11.45 -28.34 -10.41
C GLY A 200 11.77 -27.70 -9.05
N LYS A 201 11.44 -26.42 -8.83
CA LYS A 201 11.70 -25.73 -7.56
C LYS A 201 10.67 -24.68 -7.20
N TYR A 202 10.53 -24.41 -5.91
CA TYR A 202 9.73 -23.29 -5.41
C TYR A 202 10.49 -21.97 -5.54
N LYS A 203 9.85 -20.97 -6.15
CA LYS A 203 10.39 -19.62 -6.30
C LYS A 203 9.31 -18.55 -6.23
N ILE A 204 9.69 -17.34 -5.88
CA ILE A 204 8.79 -16.18 -5.91
C ILE A 204 8.56 -15.80 -7.37
N ILE A 205 7.29 -15.82 -7.82
CA ILE A 205 6.87 -15.31 -9.11
C ILE A 205 6.15 -13.99 -8.85
N SER A 206 6.72 -12.89 -9.34
CA SER A 206 6.32 -11.52 -8.96
C SER A 206 4.82 -11.26 -9.08
N PHE A 207 4.21 -11.63 -10.20
CA PHE A 207 2.77 -11.45 -10.44
C PHE A 207 1.91 -12.23 -9.42
N PHE A 208 2.21 -13.51 -9.24
CA PHE A 208 1.47 -14.36 -8.29
C PHE A 208 1.68 -13.91 -6.84
N ALA A 209 2.91 -13.56 -6.47
CA ALA A 209 3.21 -13.08 -5.13
C ALA A 209 2.49 -11.75 -4.80
N LYS A 210 2.33 -10.86 -5.79
CA LYS A 210 1.54 -9.63 -5.59
C LYS A 210 0.08 -9.94 -5.32
N LYS A 211 -0.55 -10.80 -6.13
CA LYS A 211 -1.93 -11.23 -5.91
C LYS A 211 -2.09 -11.90 -4.54
N ALA A 212 -1.21 -12.84 -4.19
CA ALA A 212 -1.24 -13.55 -2.91
C ALA A 212 -1.12 -12.61 -1.69
N ARG A 213 -0.34 -11.53 -1.79
CA ARG A 213 -0.30 -10.48 -0.75
C ARG A 213 -1.66 -9.80 -0.58
N GLY A 214 -2.34 -9.50 -1.66
CA GLY A 214 -3.72 -8.98 -1.60
C GLY A 214 -4.69 -9.97 -0.98
N SER A 215 -4.64 -11.24 -1.40
CA SER A 215 -5.48 -12.33 -0.84
C SER A 215 -5.18 -12.55 0.65
N MET A 216 -3.92 -12.44 1.09
CA MET A 216 -3.56 -12.48 2.51
C MET A 216 -4.14 -11.27 3.28
N ALA A 217 -4.08 -10.07 2.72
CA ALA A 217 -4.71 -8.90 3.34
C ALA A 217 -6.23 -9.10 3.48
N ARG A 218 -6.90 -9.62 2.45
CA ARG A 218 -8.32 -10.02 2.48
C ARG A 218 -8.59 -11.05 3.56
N PHE A 219 -7.79 -12.12 3.64
CA PHE A 219 -7.91 -13.16 4.66
C PHE A 219 -7.83 -12.58 6.07
N VAL A 220 -6.84 -11.71 6.33
CA VAL A 220 -6.69 -11.04 7.63
C VAL A 220 -7.91 -10.19 7.96
N ILE A 221 -8.45 -9.45 7.00
CA ILE A 221 -9.62 -8.60 7.17
C ILE A 221 -10.88 -9.42 7.47
N GLN A 222 -11.19 -10.42 6.65
CA GLN A 222 -12.42 -11.21 6.78
C GLN A 222 -12.42 -12.06 8.05
N ASN A 223 -11.27 -12.62 8.44
CA ASN A 223 -11.14 -13.45 9.64
C ASN A 223 -10.80 -12.65 10.91
N LYS A 224 -10.67 -11.33 10.83
CA LYS A 224 -10.34 -10.44 11.95
C LYS A 224 -9.11 -10.92 12.73
N ILE A 225 -8.07 -11.33 12.00
CA ILE A 225 -6.85 -11.96 12.57
C ILE A 225 -6.22 -11.03 13.62
N LYS A 226 -6.01 -11.56 14.82
CA LYS A 226 -5.42 -10.83 15.96
C LYS A 226 -4.05 -11.36 16.37
N LYS A 227 -3.74 -12.62 16.06
CA LYS A 227 -2.50 -13.29 16.43
C LYS A 227 -1.71 -13.68 15.18
N PRO A 228 -0.38 -13.56 15.17
CA PRO A 228 0.43 -13.89 14.01
C PRO A 228 0.35 -15.38 13.63
N GLU A 229 0.15 -16.29 14.59
CA GLU A 229 0.04 -17.72 14.34
C GLU A 229 -1.20 -18.07 13.49
N ASP A 230 -2.25 -17.24 13.54
CA ASP A 230 -3.45 -17.44 12.74
C ASP A 230 -3.22 -17.21 11.24
N LEU A 231 -2.11 -16.54 10.85
CA LEU A 231 -1.71 -16.42 9.45
C LEU A 231 -1.45 -17.79 8.80
N ASN A 232 -1.01 -18.78 9.59
CA ASN A 232 -0.73 -20.14 9.12
C ASN A 232 -1.97 -20.86 8.58
N LYS A 233 -3.17 -20.35 8.88
CA LYS A 233 -4.45 -20.86 8.36
C LYS A 233 -4.79 -20.35 6.95
N PHE A 234 -3.97 -19.46 6.39
CA PHE A 234 -4.18 -18.95 5.04
C PHE A 234 -4.12 -20.07 4.01
N ASN A 235 -5.16 -20.17 3.18
CA ASN A 235 -5.33 -21.24 2.18
C ASN A 235 -5.99 -20.76 0.88
N LEU A 236 -5.97 -19.45 0.62
CA LEU A 236 -6.54 -18.89 -0.61
C LEU A 236 -5.59 -19.06 -1.81
N ASP A 237 -6.13 -18.99 -3.02
CA ASP A 237 -5.40 -19.10 -4.29
C ASP A 237 -4.55 -20.37 -4.44
N GLY A 238 -4.85 -21.44 -3.70
CA GLY A 238 -4.11 -22.71 -3.72
C GLY A 238 -2.83 -22.73 -2.89
N TYR A 239 -2.51 -21.65 -2.17
CA TYR A 239 -1.36 -21.62 -1.27
C TYR A 239 -1.62 -22.41 0.00
N LYS A 240 -0.56 -23.07 0.51
CA LYS A 240 -0.56 -23.81 1.78
C LYS A 240 0.66 -23.44 2.62
N TYR A 241 0.46 -23.28 3.91
CA TYR A 241 1.54 -22.99 4.85
C TYR A 241 2.58 -24.13 4.88
N SER A 242 3.87 -23.77 4.81
CA SER A 242 4.99 -24.69 4.93
C SER A 242 5.79 -24.43 6.20
N LYS A 243 5.55 -25.24 7.24
CA LYS A 243 6.25 -25.09 8.51
C LYS A 243 7.78 -25.21 8.36
N LYS A 244 8.26 -26.14 7.51
CA LYS A 244 9.69 -26.40 7.35
C LYS A 244 10.45 -25.25 6.67
N ASP A 245 9.76 -24.46 5.84
CA ASP A 245 10.36 -23.35 5.08
C ASP A 245 10.19 -22.01 5.79
N SER A 246 9.43 -21.98 6.89
CA SER A 246 9.06 -20.79 7.65
C SER A 246 10.00 -20.51 8.80
N THR A 247 10.15 -19.22 9.13
CA THR A 247 10.64 -18.76 10.43
C THR A 247 9.51 -18.09 11.20
N GLU A 248 9.75 -17.72 12.46
CA GLU A 248 8.78 -17.02 13.31
C GLU A 248 8.22 -15.76 12.64
N TYR A 249 9.10 -14.95 12.02
CA TYR A 249 8.73 -13.67 11.40
C TYR A 249 8.54 -13.72 9.89
N SER A 250 8.75 -14.89 9.28
CA SER A 250 8.64 -15.07 7.83
C SER A 250 7.91 -16.38 7.50
N PRO A 251 6.58 -16.41 7.69
CA PRO A 251 5.78 -17.58 7.31
C PRO A 251 5.77 -17.75 5.80
N VAL A 252 6.05 -18.97 5.33
CA VAL A 252 6.14 -19.32 3.91
C VAL A 252 4.91 -20.11 3.48
N PHE A 253 4.36 -19.71 2.35
CA PHE A 253 3.22 -20.34 1.70
C PHE A 253 3.61 -20.83 0.32
N LEU A 254 3.34 -22.09 0.05
CA LEU A 254 3.69 -22.80 -1.19
C LEU A 254 2.45 -23.12 -2.01
N ARG A 255 2.59 -22.98 -3.32
CA ARG A 255 1.59 -23.39 -4.32
C ARG A 255 2.22 -24.22 -5.41
N ASN A 256 1.60 -25.37 -5.73
CA ASN A 256 1.95 -26.24 -6.85
C ASN A 256 1.32 -25.77 -8.16
#